data_d0863d2f7e217f6642c7065c250f0def
#
_entry.id   d0863d2f7e217f6642c7065c250f0def
#
_cell.length_a   1.000
_cell.length_b   1.000
_cell.length_c   1.000
_cell.angle_alpha   90.00
_cell.angle_beta   90.00
_cell.angle_gamma   90.00
#
_symmetry.space_group_name_H-M   'P 1'
#
loop_
_entity.id
_entity.type
_entity.pdbx_description
1 polymer ?
#
loop_
_entity_poly.entity_id
_entity_poly.type
_entity_poly.pdbx_seq_one_letter_code
_entity_poly.pdbx_strand_id
1 'polypeptide(L)'
;MKINDDVIKVIIEQAKKDAPIESCGLLLGKDDVVTESYWMENIDHSEEHFSFAPKDQFAALKYARSKGLKILANWHSHPASPSRPSQEDLRLANDPNIRYAIISLLDGKIHLNSFKVLNGEVVDKEVHF
;
A
#
# COMPACT_ATOMS: atom_id res chain seq x y z
N MET A 1 -10.18 -6.33 6.41
CA MET A 1 -9.53 -6.77 5.14
C MET A 1 -8.53 -7.87 5.44
N LYS A 2 -8.68 -8.99 4.77
CA LYS A 2 -7.73 -10.09 4.87
C LYS A 2 -6.72 -9.99 3.72
N ILE A 3 -5.45 -10.29 4.00
CA ILE A 3 -4.42 -10.33 2.97
C ILE A 3 -3.84 -11.75 2.93
N ASN A 4 -3.86 -12.40 1.76
CA ASN A 4 -3.32 -13.75 1.63
C ASN A 4 -1.81 -13.76 1.92
N ASP A 5 -1.32 -14.83 2.51
CA ASP A 5 0.08 -14.95 2.94
C ASP A 5 1.08 -14.80 1.79
N ASP A 6 0.75 -15.30 0.61
CA ASP A 6 1.60 -15.15 -0.58
C ASP A 6 1.74 -13.70 -1.01
N VAL A 7 0.68 -12.89 -0.86
CA VAL A 7 0.71 -11.45 -1.14
C VAL A 7 1.62 -10.74 -0.12
N ILE A 8 1.47 -11.11 1.16
CA ILE A 8 2.31 -10.53 2.23
C ILE A 8 3.79 -10.77 1.94
N LYS A 9 4.17 -11.99 1.53
CA LYS A 9 5.55 -12.31 1.17
C LYS A 9 6.06 -11.44 0.03
N VAL A 10 5.24 -11.25 -1.00
CA VAL A 10 5.62 -10.47 -2.18
C VAL A 10 5.87 -9.00 -1.81
N ILE A 11 4.98 -8.39 -1.02
CA ILE A 11 5.15 -6.97 -0.65
C ILE A 11 6.32 -6.77 0.32
N ILE A 12 6.60 -7.74 1.20
CA ILE A 12 7.77 -7.69 2.07
C ILE A 12 9.06 -7.71 1.24
N GLU A 13 9.16 -8.63 0.29
CA GLU A 13 10.32 -8.74 -0.59
C GLU A 13 10.50 -7.47 -1.42
N GLN A 14 9.41 -6.93 -1.96
CA GLN A 14 9.46 -5.71 -2.75
C GLN A 14 9.89 -4.51 -1.90
N ALA A 15 9.35 -4.38 -0.70
CA ALA A 15 9.74 -3.32 0.23
C ALA A 15 11.23 -3.35 0.54
N LYS A 16 11.78 -4.54 0.80
CA LYS A 16 13.22 -4.71 1.07
C LYS A 16 14.06 -4.40 -0.16
N LYS A 17 13.62 -4.81 -1.34
CA LYS A 17 14.32 -4.60 -2.59
C LYS A 17 14.42 -3.11 -2.94
N ASP A 18 13.35 -2.35 -2.72
CA ASP A 18 13.29 -0.93 -3.06
C ASP A 18 13.95 -0.04 -2.00
N ALA A 19 14.10 -0.54 -0.76
CA ALA A 19 14.72 0.25 0.32
C ALA A 19 16.11 0.76 -0.12
N PRO A 20 16.48 1.99 0.23
CA PRO A 20 15.83 2.93 1.16
C PRO A 20 14.69 3.75 0.57
N ILE A 21 14.35 3.55 -0.70
CA ILE A 21 13.25 4.25 -1.36
C ILE A 21 11.93 3.59 -0.94
N GLU A 22 10.89 4.40 -0.74
CA GLU A 22 9.56 3.88 -0.47
C GLU A 22 9.07 3.04 -1.66
N SER A 23 8.68 1.81 -1.38
CA SER A 23 8.00 0.94 -2.33
C SER A 23 6.51 1.24 -2.31
N CYS A 24 5.81 0.97 -3.39
CA CYS A 24 4.38 1.26 -3.46
C CYS A 24 3.65 0.39 -4.48
N GLY A 25 2.34 0.40 -4.41
CA GLY A 25 1.49 -0.33 -5.32
C GLY A 25 0.06 -0.43 -4.84
N LEU A 26 -0.67 -1.35 -5.43
CA LEU A 26 -2.07 -1.60 -5.10
C LEU A 26 -2.24 -3.02 -4.58
N LEU A 27 -3.25 -3.22 -3.76
CA LEU A 27 -3.70 -4.52 -3.30
C LEU A 27 -5.07 -4.79 -3.92
N LEU A 28 -5.17 -5.90 -4.65
CA LEU A 28 -6.33 -6.26 -5.44
C LEU A 28 -7.01 -7.50 -4.86
N GLY A 29 -8.34 -7.55 -4.94
CA GLY A 29 -9.07 -8.70 -4.45
C GLY A 29 -10.56 -8.57 -4.61
N LYS A 30 -11.27 -9.43 -3.88
CA LYS A 30 -12.74 -9.50 -3.83
C LYS A 30 -13.18 -9.82 -2.40
N ASP A 31 -14.42 -9.40 -2.08
CA ASP A 31 -15.05 -9.76 -0.80
C ASP A 31 -14.16 -9.51 0.41
N ASP A 32 -13.47 -8.37 0.39
CA ASP A 32 -12.57 -7.92 1.44
C ASP A 32 -11.34 -8.84 1.66
N VAL A 33 -10.97 -9.63 0.64
CA VAL A 33 -9.79 -10.49 0.65
C VAL A 33 -8.84 -10.07 -0.47
N VAL A 34 -7.63 -9.69 -0.10
CA VAL A 34 -6.56 -9.36 -1.05
C VAL A 34 -5.91 -10.63 -1.56
N THR A 35 -5.95 -10.84 -2.86
CA THR A 35 -5.40 -12.03 -3.53
C THR A 35 -4.20 -11.72 -4.41
N GLU A 36 -3.98 -10.46 -4.79
CA GLU A 36 -2.86 -10.04 -5.63
C GLU A 36 -2.34 -8.68 -5.19
N SER A 37 -1.03 -8.51 -5.29
CA SER A 37 -0.38 -7.20 -5.22
C SER A 37 -0.01 -6.74 -6.62
N TYR A 38 -0.09 -5.44 -6.84
CA TYR A 38 0.32 -4.83 -8.11
C TYR A 38 1.34 -3.74 -7.78
N TRP A 39 2.62 -4.07 -8.00
CA TRP A 39 3.70 -3.12 -7.76
C TRP A 39 3.67 -1.99 -8.77
N MET A 40 3.93 -0.78 -8.32
CA MET A 40 4.12 0.38 -9.19
C MET A 40 5.40 1.10 -8.83
N GLU A 41 6.06 1.66 -9.83
CA GLU A 41 7.26 2.44 -9.61
C GLU A 41 6.92 3.70 -8.79
N ASN A 42 7.72 3.96 -7.76
CA ASN A 42 7.69 5.24 -7.07
C ASN A 42 8.45 6.24 -7.93
N ILE A 43 7.73 7.05 -8.70
CA ILE A 43 8.36 8.01 -9.64
C ILE A 43 9.08 9.15 -8.93
N ASP A 44 8.84 9.35 -7.64
CA ASP A 44 9.54 10.35 -6.84
C ASP A 44 10.92 9.86 -6.39
N HIS A 45 11.16 8.56 -6.45
CA HIS A 45 12.39 7.93 -5.98
C HIS A 45 12.79 8.40 -4.57
N SER A 46 11.82 8.63 -3.71
CA SER A 46 12.02 9.25 -2.40
C SER A 46 12.01 8.21 -1.28
N GLU A 47 12.79 8.50 -0.24
CA GLU A 47 12.82 7.71 1.00
C GLU A 47 11.66 8.07 1.94
N GLU A 48 10.91 9.14 1.65
CA GLU A 48 9.91 9.71 2.57
C GLU A 48 8.51 9.86 1.96
N HIS A 49 8.39 9.77 0.64
CA HIS A 49 7.09 9.87 -0.04
C HIS A 49 7.09 9.10 -1.35
N PHE A 50 5.93 8.97 -1.95
CA PHE A 50 5.78 8.25 -3.22
C PHE A 50 4.70 8.89 -4.08
N SER A 51 4.80 8.66 -5.38
CA SER A 51 3.77 8.96 -6.37
C SER A 51 3.75 7.88 -7.43
N PHE A 52 2.57 7.64 -8.00
CA PHE A 52 2.41 6.74 -9.14
C PHE A 52 2.40 7.53 -10.44
N ALA A 53 2.97 6.96 -11.51
CA ALA A 53 2.77 7.51 -12.84
C ALA A 53 1.31 7.30 -13.27
N PRO A 54 0.62 8.30 -13.85
CA PRO A 54 -0.77 8.14 -14.30
C PRO A 54 -0.99 6.96 -15.25
N LYS A 55 -0.05 6.69 -16.15
CA LYS A 55 -0.13 5.54 -17.06
C LYS A 55 -0.11 4.20 -16.30
N ASP A 56 0.64 4.11 -15.21
CA ASP A 56 0.74 2.89 -14.40
C ASP A 56 -0.54 2.68 -13.60
N GLN A 57 -1.13 3.76 -13.08
CA GLN A 57 -2.44 3.68 -12.42
C GLN A 57 -3.51 3.19 -13.38
N PHE A 58 -3.50 3.70 -14.61
CA PHE A 58 -4.47 3.30 -15.63
C PHE A 58 -4.29 1.81 -16.00
N ALA A 59 -3.05 1.37 -16.16
CA ALA A 59 -2.73 -0.03 -16.46
C ALA A 59 -3.19 -0.95 -15.32
N ALA A 60 -3.02 -0.54 -14.06
CA ALA A 60 -3.46 -1.30 -12.90
C ALA A 60 -4.99 -1.45 -12.86
N LEU A 61 -5.74 -0.38 -13.18
CA LEU A 61 -7.19 -0.43 -13.26
C LEU A 61 -7.66 -1.41 -14.35
N LYS A 62 -7.02 -1.38 -15.51
CA LYS A 62 -7.32 -2.31 -16.60
C LYS A 62 -7.05 -3.75 -16.18
N TYR A 63 -5.91 -3.98 -15.56
CA TYR A 63 -5.53 -5.29 -15.08
C TYR A 63 -6.55 -5.84 -14.07
N ALA A 64 -6.88 -5.05 -13.06
CA ALA A 64 -7.86 -5.44 -12.05
C ALA A 64 -9.21 -5.78 -12.69
N ARG A 65 -9.68 -4.94 -13.60
CA ARG A 65 -10.95 -5.14 -14.29
C ARG A 65 -10.92 -6.42 -15.13
N SER A 66 -9.82 -6.70 -15.84
CA SER A 66 -9.67 -7.90 -16.66
C SER A 66 -9.70 -9.19 -15.84
N LYS A 67 -9.28 -9.13 -14.58
CA LYS A 67 -9.29 -10.25 -13.64
C LYS A 67 -10.56 -10.31 -12.80
N GLY A 68 -11.48 -9.36 -12.96
CA GLY A 68 -12.65 -9.26 -12.11
C GLY A 68 -12.33 -8.90 -10.68
N LEU A 69 -11.22 -8.22 -10.45
CA LEU A 69 -10.77 -7.81 -9.12
C LEU A 69 -11.06 -6.34 -8.88
N LYS A 70 -11.15 -5.97 -7.60
CA LYS A 70 -11.30 -4.59 -7.15
C LYS A 70 -10.01 -4.12 -6.47
N ILE A 71 -9.78 -2.82 -6.49
CA ILE A 71 -8.73 -2.21 -5.69
C ILE A 71 -9.25 -2.12 -4.27
N LEU A 72 -8.66 -2.86 -3.34
CA LEU A 72 -9.03 -2.86 -1.93
C LEU A 72 -8.17 -1.93 -1.11
N ALA A 73 -6.92 -1.75 -1.50
CA ALA A 73 -5.98 -0.89 -0.80
C ALA A 73 -4.91 -0.34 -1.72
N ASN A 74 -4.35 0.76 -1.27
CA ASN A 74 -3.12 1.36 -1.76
C ASN A 74 -2.06 1.01 -0.72
N TRP A 75 -0.90 0.50 -1.10
CA TRP A 75 0.15 0.15 -0.15
C TRP A 75 1.44 0.89 -0.45
N HIS A 76 2.18 1.19 0.62
CA HIS A 76 3.55 1.69 0.49
C HIS A 76 4.38 1.25 1.69
N SER A 77 5.70 1.37 1.57
CA SER A 77 6.62 1.04 2.64
C SER A 77 7.12 2.29 3.35
N HIS A 78 7.40 2.12 4.66
CA HIS A 78 8.17 3.05 5.46
C HIS A 78 9.49 2.36 5.81
N PRO A 79 10.58 2.57 5.02
CA PRO A 79 11.84 1.86 5.26
C PRO A 79 12.47 2.13 6.62
N ALA A 80 12.26 3.34 7.18
CA ALA A 80 12.92 3.78 8.40
C ALA A 80 11.96 4.48 9.39
N SER A 81 10.65 4.19 9.29
CA SER A 81 9.65 4.77 10.19
C SER A 81 8.56 3.75 10.52
N PRO A 82 7.74 3.98 11.56
CA PRO A 82 6.70 3.03 11.95
C PRO A 82 5.59 2.85 10.91
N SER A 83 4.84 1.75 11.02
CA SER A 83 3.67 1.47 10.19
C SER A 83 2.48 2.30 10.66
N ARG A 84 2.51 3.58 10.33
CA ARG A 84 1.42 4.53 10.55
C ARG A 84 1.52 5.67 9.53
N PRO A 85 0.40 6.29 9.14
CA PRO A 85 0.44 7.38 8.17
C PRO A 85 1.26 8.57 8.64
N SER A 86 2.10 9.11 7.76
CA SER A 86 2.73 10.41 7.96
C SER A 86 1.68 11.52 7.75
N GLN A 87 2.03 12.76 8.08
CA GLN A 87 1.15 13.90 7.79
C GLN A 87 0.84 14.00 6.30
N GLU A 88 1.85 13.77 5.47
CA GLU A 88 1.66 13.78 4.03
C GLU A 88 0.77 12.63 3.56
N ASP A 89 0.95 11.42 4.10
CA ASP A 89 0.09 10.28 3.79
C ASP A 89 -1.37 10.61 4.06
N LEU A 90 -1.67 11.23 5.20
CA LEU A 90 -3.03 11.62 5.57
C LEU A 90 -3.60 12.68 4.63
N ARG A 91 -2.77 13.65 4.23
CA ARG A 91 -3.18 14.71 3.31
C ARG A 91 -3.53 14.16 1.92
N LEU A 92 -2.79 13.13 1.48
CA LEU A 92 -2.94 12.55 0.14
C LEU A 92 -3.92 11.38 0.09
N ALA A 93 -4.42 10.91 1.23
CA ALA A 93 -5.37 9.80 1.30
C ALA A 93 -6.79 10.31 0.97
N ASN A 94 -7.12 10.36 -0.31
CA ASN A 94 -8.34 11.00 -0.82
C ASN A 94 -9.51 10.05 -1.07
N ASP A 95 -9.28 8.74 -1.03
CA ASP A 95 -10.33 7.76 -1.34
C ASP A 95 -10.80 7.07 -0.05
N PRO A 96 -12.02 7.40 0.44
CA PRO A 96 -12.54 6.77 1.64
C PRO A 96 -13.01 5.32 1.43
N ASN A 97 -13.04 4.85 0.19
CA ASN A 97 -13.55 3.52 -0.15
C ASN A 97 -12.46 2.45 -0.15
N ILE A 98 -11.19 2.83 -0.07
CA ILE A 98 -10.07 1.91 -0.01
C ILE A 98 -9.31 2.07 1.30
N ARG A 99 -8.49 1.08 1.63
CA ARG A 99 -7.59 1.16 2.76
C ARG A 99 -6.21 1.61 2.30
N TYR A 100 -5.44 2.15 3.24
CA TYR A 100 -4.04 2.55 3.03
C TYR A 100 -3.18 1.64 3.89
N ALA A 101 -2.46 0.72 3.25
CA ALA A 101 -1.63 -0.26 3.92
C ALA A 101 -0.17 0.23 3.95
N ILE A 102 0.46 0.17 5.11
CA ILE A 102 1.82 0.65 5.31
C ILE A 102 2.66 -0.47 5.88
N ILE A 103 3.70 -0.87 5.15
CA ILE A 103 4.66 -1.87 5.62
C ILE A 103 5.91 -1.17 6.13
N SER A 104 6.23 -1.39 7.41
CA SER A 104 7.41 -0.82 8.05
C SER A 104 8.55 -1.82 8.10
N LEU A 105 9.76 -1.32 7.81
CA LEU A 105 11.01 -2.09 7.95
C LEU A 105 11.88 -1.54 9.09
N LEU A 106 11.30 -0.71 9.95
CA LEU A 106 12.04 -0.02 11.01
C LEU A 106 12.78 -1.00 11.92
N ASP A 107 14.09 -0.79 12.09
CA ASP A 107 14.96 -1.59 12.96
C ASP A 107 14.93 -3.09 12.64
N GLY A 108 14.68 -3.44 11.37
CA GLY A 108 14.63 -4.84 10.94
C GLY A 108 13.39 -5.59 11.39
N LYS A 109 12.45 -4.92 12.05
CA LYS A 109 11.17 -5.48 12.47
C LYS A 109 10.10 -5.11 11.45
N ILE A 110 9.40 -6.12 10.93
CA ILE A 110 8.43 -5.89 9.87
C ILE A 110 7.03 -5.82 10.48
N HIS A 111 6.34 -4.72 10.23
CA HIS A 111 4.96 -4.51 10.65
C HIS A 111 4.11 -4.05 9.47
N LEU A 112 2.88 -4.53 9.42
CA LEU A 112 1.91 -4.10 8.40
C LEU A 112 0.60 -3.75 9.08
N ASN A 113 0.18 -2.51 8.93
CA ASN A 113 -1.12 -2.03 9.36
C ASN A 113 -1.84 -1.42 8.16
N SER A 114 -3.16 -1.46 8.15
CA SER A 114 -3.94 -0.75 7.16
C SER A 114 -4.93 0.20 7.84
N PHE A 115 -5.22 1.29 7.15
CA PHE A 115 -5.96 2.42 7.73
C PHE A 115 -7.06 2.87 6.77
N LYS A 116 -8.21 3.23 7.32
CA LYS A 116 -9.19 4.04 6.60
C LYS A 116 -9.01 5.48 7.01
N VAL A 117 -9.03 6.36 6.03
CA VAL A 117 -8.81 7.79 6.23
C VAL A 117 -9.99 8.56 5.66
N LEU A 118 -10.53 9.47 6.48
CA LEU A 118 -11.63 10.35 6.08
C LEU A 118 -11.29 11.78 6.49
N ASN A 119 -11.30 12.70 5.52
CA ASN A 119 -10.99 14.12 5.76
C ASN A 119 -9.64 14.33 6.48
N GLY A 120 -8.63 13.55 6.10
CA GLY A 120 -7.28 13.66 6.68
C GLY A 120 -7.12 13.02 8.04
N GLU A 121 -8.12 12.28 8.52
CA GLU A 121 -8.08 11.62 9.83
C GLU A 121 -8.25 10.10 9.69
N VAL A 122 -7.51 9.35 10.49
CA VAL A 122 -7.66 7.89 10.58
C VAL A 122 -8.95 7.59 11.32
N VAL A 123 -9.87 6.88 10.65
CA VAL A 123 -11.16 6.48 11.25
C VAL A 123 -11.22 4.99 11.55
N ASP A 124 -10.30 4.19 11.05
CA ASP A 124 -10.19 2.76 11.33
C ASP A 124 -8.77 2.28 11.09
N LYS A 125 -8.33 1.30 11.89
CA LYS A 125 -7.02 0.67 11.78
C LYS A 125 -7.15 -0.83 11.93
N GLU A 126 -6.51 -1.57 11.03
CA GLU A 126 -6.35 -3.03 11.15
C GLU A 126 -4.87 -3.38 11.26
N VAL A 127 -4.53 -4.23 12.21
CA VAL A 127 -3.17 -4.77 12.38
C VAL A 127 -3.10 -6.12 11.68
N HIS A 128 -2.18 -6.25 10.71
CA HIS A 128 -2.00 -7.49 9.96
C HIS A 128 -0.84 -8.32 10.54
N PHE A 129 0.22 -7.65 10.94
CA PHE A 129 1.30 -8.30 11.73
C PHE A 129 2.31 -7.29 12.28
#